data_26a9416c21a13c1a6d1cba266ab88327
#
_entry.id   26a9416c21a13c1a6d1cba266ab88327
#
_cell.length_a   1.000
_cell.length_b   1.000
_cell.length_c   1.000
_cell.angle_alpha   90.00
_cell.angle_beta   90.00
_cell.angle_gamma   90.00
#
_symmetry.space_group_name_H-M   'P 1'
#
loop_
_entity.id
_entity.type
_entity.pdbx_description
1 polymer ?
#
loop_
_entity_poly.entity_id
_entity_poly.type
_entity_poly.pdbx_seq_one_letter_code
_entity_poly.pdbx_strand_id
1 'polypeptide(L)'
;MGYLTRMLIEKKWRENGRKDALRLARQSRPEGVAVEAGLAYLPDGDPMHTLNLYRPEGAQGPLPTVVDIHGGGWMYGDRELNRNYCMALAAQGYAVMGMSYRLLPQVDLRGQVQDVFASLRWLEEHGAEHGFDLSRVLLTGDSAGGHLAGLAACIQKSPALQALYGVQPLKRGFTALAIAHGVCDVYRFAFLRPPFDQAVSREYQKLLFGPRWKLSPLYGHASFEDTAPGLGLPPLLGIARAPA
;
A
#
# COMPACT_ATOMS: atom_id res chain seq x y z
N MET A 1 10.07 20.18 -20.38
CA MET A 1 9.49 20.33 -19.03
C MET A 1 9.35 18.99 -18.29
N GLY A 2 8.79 17.92 -18.88
CA GLY A 2 8.57 16.66 -18.18
C GLY A 2 9.81 16.03 -17.54
N TYR A 3 10.95 16.02 -18.22
CA TYR A 3 12.19 15.45 -17.69
C TYR A 3 12.68 16.14 -16.41
N LEU A 4 12.73 17.47 -16.41
CA LEU A 4 13.13 18.26 -15.21
C LEU A 4 12.16 18.06 -14.04
N THR A 5 10.86 18.05 -14.32
CA THR A 5 9.84 17.79 -13.29
C THR A 5 10.03 16.41 -12.67
N ARG A 6 10.27 15.39 -13.50
CA ARG A 6 10.54 14.03 -13.04
C ARG A 6 11.79 13.95 -12.18
N MET A 7 12.89 14.58 -12.58
CA MET A 7 14.11 14.66 -11.75
C MET A 7 13.85 15.30 -10.39
N LEU A 8 13.03 16.37 -10.33
CA LEU A 8 12.66 17.02 -9.07
C LEU A 8 11.82 16.09 -8.18
N ILE A 9 10.87 15.35 -8.76
CA ILE A 9 10.08 14.35 -8.05
C ILE A 9 11.00 13.26 -7.47
N GLU A 10 11.86 12.65 -8.29
CA GLU A 10 12.78 11.60 -7.87
C GLU A 10 13.77 12.08 -6.80
N LYS A 11 14.28 13.30 -6.93
CA LYS A 11 15.14 13.93 -5.92
C LYS A 11 14.39 14.09 -4.60
N LYS A 12 13.17 14.61 -4.64
CA LYS A 12 12.34 14.84 -3.45
C LYS A 12 12.06 13.53 -2.70
N TRP A 13 11.67 12.47 -3.42
CA TRP A 13 11.39 11.18 -2.80
C TRP A 13 12.65 10.51 -2.25
N ARG A 14 13.79 10.65 -2.92
CA ARG A 14 15.08 10.20 -2.41
C ARG A 14 15.46 10.90 -1.09
N GLU A 15 15.22 12.20 -1.00
CA GLU A 15 15.42 12.97 0.24
C GLU A 15 14.47 12.52 1.36
N ASN A 16 13.19 12.28 1.02
CA ASN A 16 12.22 11.78 1.98
C ASN A 16 12.59 10.37 2.47
N GLY A 17 12.97 9.47 1.59
CA GLY A 17 13.44 8.13 1.97
C GLY A 17 14.64 8.15 2.90
N ARG A 18 15.61 9.07 2.68
CA ARG A 18 16.74 9.26 3.61
C ARG A 18 16.27 9.76 4.98
N LYS A 19 15.32 10.70 5.03
CA LYS A 19 14.76 11.21 6.30
C LYS A 19 14.03 10.11 7.06
N ASP A 20 13.25 9.29 6.36
CA ASP A 20 12.54 8.16 6.97
C ASP A 20 13.49 7.08 7.48
N ALA A 21 14.56 6.76 6.74
CA ALA A 21 15.58 5.84 7.19
C ALA A 21 16.28 6.35 8.48
N LEU A 22 16.60 7.65 8.54
CA LEU A 22 17.16 8.26 9.75
C LEU A 22 16.17 8.27 10.92
N ARG A 23 14.89 8.52 10.64
CA ARG A 23 13.82 8.46 11.65
C ARG A 23 13.70 7.05 12.22
N LEU A 24 13.63 6.03 11.37
CA LEU A 24 13.54 4.63 11.76
C LEU A 24 14.77 4.16 12.57
N ALA A 25 15.97 4.61 12.19
CA ALA A 25 17.20 4.28 12.90
C ALA A 25 17.25 4.85 14.32
N ARG A 26 16.50 5.93 14.60
CA ARG A 26 16.42 6.57 15.92
C ARG A 26 15.29 6.04 16.81
N GLN A 27 14.37 5.29 16.24
CA GLN A 27 13.25 4.72 16.99
C GLN A 27 13.66 3.40 17.63
N SER A 28 13.29 3.19 18.89
CA SER A 28 13.32 1.87 19.50
C SER A 28 12.32 0.95 18.82
N ARG A 29 12.69 -0.32 18.68
CA ARG A 29 11.75 -1.34 18.21
C ARG A 29 10.84 -1.74 19.37
N PRO A 30 9.54 -1.91 19.15
CA PRO A 30 8.67 -2.53 20.14
C PRO A 30 9.20 -3.91 20.53
N GLU A 31 9.18 -4.20 21.84
CA GLU A 31 9.62 -5.48 22.39
C GLU A 31 8.48 -6.52 22.38
N GLY A 32 8.82 -7.80 22.60
CA GLY A 32 7.85 -8.88 22.70
C GLY A 32 7.18 -9.24 21.38
N VAL A 33 7.84 -8.98 20.24
CA VAL A 33 7.33 -9.24 18.89
C VAL A 33 8.27 -10.16 18.11
N ALA A 34 7.79 -11.33 17.76
CA ALA A 34 8.43 -12.23 16.82
C ALA A 34 8.28 -11.71 15.39
N VAL A 35 9.35 -11.79 14.61
CA VAL A 35 9.42 -11.28 13.23
C VAL A 35 9.94 -12.37 12.31
N GLU A 36 9.15 -12.68 11.28
CA GLU A 36 9.61 -13.46 10.13
C GLU A 36 9.80 -12.50 8.95
N ALA A 37 11.05 -12.28 8.53
CA ALA A 37 11.39 -11.23 7.60
C ALA A 37 11.82 -11.77 6.23
N GLY A 38 11.45 -11.03 5.16
CA GLY A 38 11.93 -11.28 3.81
C GLY A 38 11.32 -12.51 3.13
N LEU A 39 10.11 -12.91 3.52
CA LEU A 39 9.39 -13.99 2.87
C LEU A 39 8.98 -13.56 1.45
N ALA A 40 9.34 -14.35 0.45
CA ALA A 40 8.93 -14.08 -0.93
C ALA A 40 7.46 -14.48 -1.15
N TYR A 41 6.64 -13.55 -1.66
CA TYR A 41 5.26 -13.86 -2.04
C TYR A 41 5.11 -14.23 -3.52
N LEU A 42 6.15 -14.00 -4.34
CA LEU A 42 6.30 -14.54 -5.69
C LEU A 42 7.68 -15.18 -5.85
N PRO A 43 7.80 -16.28 -6.65
CA PRO A 43 9.06 -17.03 -6.78
C PRO A 43 9.98 -16.49 -7.89
N ASP A 44 9.95 -15.18 -8.17
CA ASP A 44 10.68 -14.56 -9.29
C ASP A 44 12.01 -13.90 -8.90
N GLY A 45 12.30 -13.86 -7.59
CA GLY A 45 13.55 -13.29 -7.05
C GLY A 45 13.58 -11.76 -7.01
N ASP A 46 12.49 -11.05 -7.33
CA ASP A 46 12.42 -9.60 -7.18
C ASP A 46 12.39 -9.25 -5.67
N PRO A 47 13.33 -8.44 -5.15
CA PRO A 47 13.35 -8.06 -3.75
C PRO A 47 12.12 -7.27 -3.31
N MET A 48 11.37 -6.68 -4.25
CA MET A 48 10.11 -6.00 -3.99
C MET A 48 8.93 -6.97 -3.87
N HIS A 49 9.09 -8.24 -4.24
CA HIS A 49 8.08 -9.29 -4.04
C HIS A 49 8.29 -10.04 -2.71
N THR A 50 8.52 -9.27 -1.65
CA THR A 50 8.77 -9.81 -0.30
C THR A 50 7.89 -9.13 0.75
N LEU A 51 7.65 -9.83 1.85
CA LEU A 51 6.87 -9.38 2.98
C LEU A 51 7.54 -9.76 4.32
N ASN A 52 7.11 -9.12 5.39
CA ASN A 52 7.46 -9.47 6.75
C ASN A 52 6.19 -9.79 7.54
N LEU A 53 6.28 -10.75 8.44
CA LEU A 53 5.23 -11.09 9.38
C LEU A 53 5.66 -10.72 10.80
N TYR A 54 4.71 -10.20 11.57
CA TYR A 54 4.91 -9.77 12.95
C TYR A 54 3.82 -10.35 13.82
N ARG A 55 4.18 -10.95 14.96
CA ARG A 55 3.25 -11.51 15.94
C ARG A 55 3.76 -11.27 17.35
N PRO A 56 2.91 -11.24 18.38
CA PRO A 56 3.39 -11.28 19.76
C PRO A 56 4.22 -12.55 19.99
N GLU A 57 5.35 -12.44 20.69
CA GLU A 57 6.12 -13.60 21.09
C GLU A 57 5.28 -14.55 21.95
N GLY A 58 5.40 -15.85 21.69
CA GLY A 58 4.68 -16.89 22.45
C GLY A 58 3.16 -16.93 22.22
N ALA A 59 2.62 -16.12 21.30
CA ALA A 59 1.18 -16.14 21.00
C ALA A 59 0.72 -17.50 20.49
N GLN A 60 -0.37 -18.01 21.07
CA GLN A 60 -0.97 -19.29 20.70
C GLN A 60 -2.20 -19.07 19.84
N GLY A 61 -2.37 -19.89 18.80
CA GLY A 61 -3.54 -19.87 17.91
C GLY A 61 -3.56 -18.68 16.94
N PRO A 62 -4.64 -18.58 16.13
CA PRO A 62 -4.80 -17.54 15.13
C PRO A 62 -5.18 -16.19 15.77
N LEU A 63 -4.53 -15.11 15.31
CA LEU A 63 -4.78 -13.74 15.75
C LEU A 63 -5.47 -12.92 14.66
N PRO A 64 -6.26 -11.90 15.03
CA PRO A 64 -6.81 -10.97 14.04
C PRO A 64 -5.70 -10.42 13.14
N THR A 65 -5.97 -10.41 11.85
CA THR A 65 -5.00 -10.09 10.81
C THR A 65 -5.02 -8.61 10.47
N VAL A 66 -3.85 -7.98 10.39
CA VAL A 66 -3.66 -6.66 9.80
C VAL A 66 -2.69 -6.78 8.63
N VAL A 67 -3.07 -6.21 7.49
CA VAL A 67 -2.19 -6.08 6.33
C VAL A 67 -1.85 -4.61 6.16
N ASP A 68 -0.57 -4.27 6.25
CA ASP A 68 -0.06 -2.91 6.06
C ASP A 68 0.59 -2.74 4.69
N ILE A 69 0.16 -1.71 3.96
CA ILE A 69 0.72 -1.27 2.69
C ILE A 69 1.42 0.06 2.92
N HIS A 70 2.73 0.09 2.75
CA HIS A 70 3.54 1.28 3.03
C HIS A 70 3.28 2.43 2.06
N GLY A 71 3.48 3.66 2.55
CA GLY A 71 3.46 4.88 1.75
C GLY A 71 4.70 5.06 0.86
N GLY A 72 5.07 6.30 0.59
CA GLY A 72 6.27 6.63 -0.19
C GLY A 72 6.00 7.16 -1.59
N GLY A 73 4.80 7.74 -1.84
CA GLY A 73 4.44 8.37 -3.11
C GLY A 73 4.52 7.43 -4.30
N TRP A 74 4.31 6.15 -4.10
CA TRP A 74 4.46 5.06 -5.08
C TRP A 74 5.88 4.90 -5.63
N MET A 75 6.88 5.66 -5.14
CA MET A 75 8.22 5.79 -5.74
C MET A 75 9.36 5.39 -4.81
N TYR A 76 9.13 5.22 -3.51
CA TYR A 76 10.13 4.76 -2.55
C TYR A 76 9.50 3.97 -1.40
N GLY A 77 10.35 3.33 -0.62
CA GLY A 77 9.94 2.50 0.52
C GLY A 77 9.88 1.03 0.18
N ASP A 78 9.77 0.25 1.19
CA ASP A 78 9.55 -1.18 1.19
C ASP A 78 8.87 -1.58 2.51
N ARG A 79 8.69 -2.86 2.76
CA ARG A 79 8.09 -3.42 4.00
C ARG A 79 8.73 -2.94 5.31
N GLU A 80 9.97 -2.40 5.25
CA GLU A 80 10.66 -1.88 6.43
C GLU A 80 10.22 -0.46 6.80
N LEU A 81 9.59 0.29 5.87
CA LEU A 81 9.21 1.68 6.10
C LEU A 81 8.25 1.83 7.28
N ASN A 82 7.29 0.91 7.41
CA ASN A 82 6.29 0.88 8.47
C ASN A 82 6.57 -0.19 9.55
N ARG A 83 7.80 -0.76 9.59
CA ARG A 83 8.16 -1.85 10.50
C ARG A 83 7.75 -1.59 11.95
N ASN A 84 8.09 -0.44 12.51
CA ASN A 84 7.80 -0.16 13.92
C ASN A 84 6.30 0.02 14.19
N TYR A 85 5.54 0.50 13.20
CA TYR A 85 4.08 0.53 13.25
C TYR A 85 3.50 -0.89 13.26
N CYS A 86 3.96 -1.75 12.35
CA CYS A 86 3.56 -3.17 12.31
C CYS A 86 3.89 -3.89 13.62
N MET A 87 5.09 -3.66 14.17
CA MET A 87 5.49 -4.24 15.46
C MET A 87 4.63 -3.70 16.62
N ALA A 88 4.27 -2.42 16.62
CA ALA A 88 3.40 -1.84 17.65
C ALA A 88 1.99 -2.46 17.61
N LEU A 89 1.45 -2.73 16.44
CA LEU A 89 0.18 -3.45 16.29
C LEU A 89 0.32 -4.90 16.75
N ALA A 90 1.40 -5.57 16.39
CA ALA A 90 1.66 -6.94 16.85
C ALA A 90 1.74 -7.02 18.37
N ALA A 91 2.42 -6.08 19.04
CA ALA A 91 2.47 -5.99 20.49
C ALA A 91 1.09 -5.82 21.15
N GLN A 92 0.07 -5.34 20.40
CA GLN A 92 -1.32 -5.24 20.85
C GLN A 92 -2.16 -6.51 20.57
N GLY A 93 -1.55 -7.60 20.09
CA GLY A 93 -2.24 -8.88 19.91
C GLY A 93 -2.73 -9.16 18.48
N TYR A 94 -2.22 -8.46 17.48
CA TYR A 94 -2.52 -8.72 16.09
C TYR A 94 -1.44 -9.57 15.41
N ALA A 95 -1.81 -10.35 14.40
CA ALA A 95 -0.89 -10.87 13.41
C ALA A 95 -0.81 -9.85 12.27
N VAL A 96 0.38 -9.32 11.99
CA VAL A 96 0.55 -8.22 11.04
C VAL A 96 1.44 -8.65 9.88
N MET A 97 1.03 -8.36 8.66
CA MET A 97 1.82 -8.50 7.45
C MET A 97 2.15 -7.11 6.90
N GLY A 98 3.44 -6.80 6.79
CA GLY A 98 3.93 -5.64 6.04
C GLY A 98 4.53 -6.11 4.73
N MET A 99 4.12 -5.53 3.60
CA MET A 99 4.53 -5.97 2.28
C MET A 99 5.29 -4.89 1.51
N SER A 100 6.20 -5.30 0.63
CA SER A 100 6.76 -4.46 -0.42
C SER A 100 5.97 -4.64 -1.71
N TYR A 101 6.01 -3.64 -2.59
CA TYR A 101 5.46 -3.67 -3.94
C TYR A 101 6.40 -2.91 -4.88
N ARG A 102 6.48 -3.27 -6.15
CA ARG A 102 7.33 -2.59 -7.13
C ARG A 102 6.92 -1.12 -7.29
N LEU A 103 7.92 -0.27 -7.44
CA LEU A 103 7.76 1.18 -7.40
C LEU A 103 7.68 1.79 -8.81
N LEU A 104 7.10 2.98 -8.91
CA LEU A 104 7.25 3.81 -10.09
C LEU A 104 8.71 4.23 -10.26
N PRO A 105 9.25 4.29 -11.45
CA PRO A 105 8.63 3.99 -12.74
C PRO A 105 8.85 2.55 -13.23
N GLN A 106 9.28 1.63 -12.36
CA GLN A 106 9.56 0.23 -12.74
C GLN A 106 8.29 -0.44 -13.27
N VAL A 107 7.17 -0.20 -12.58
CA VAL A 107 5.83 -0.58 -13.01
C VAL A 107 4.88 0.61 -12.94
N ASP A 108 3.73 0.53 -13.57
CA ASP A 108 2.63 1.49 -13.43
C ASP A 108 1.68 1.12 -12.25
N LEU A 109 0.58 1.84 -12.09
CA LEU A 109 -0.41 1.56 -11.05
C LEU A 109 -0.99 0.15 -11.14
N ARG A 110 -1.17 -0.38 -12.37
CA ARG A 110 -1.66 -1.76 -12.55
C ARG A 110 -0.70 -2.76 -11.95
N GLY A 111 0.59 -2.63 -12.24
CA GLY A 111 1.61 -3.52 -11.68
C GLY A 111 1.66 -3.47 -10.15
N GLN A 112 1.55 -2.28 -9.55
CA GLN A 112 1.50 -2.12 -8.10
C GLN A 112 0.27 -2.79 -7.48
N VAL A 113 -0.90 -2.65 -8.09
CA VAL A 113 -2.13 -3.35 -7.66
C VAL A 113 -1.98 -4.86 -7.77
N GLN A 114 -1.34 -5.34 -8.86
CA GLN A 114 -1.08 -6.77 -9.03
C GLN A 114 -0.16 -7.32 -7.94
N ASP A 115 0.87 -6.57 -7.55
CA ASP A 115 1.77 -6.95 -6.45
C ASP A 115 1.02 -7.00 -5.11
N VAL A 116 0.14 -6.02 -4.84
CA VAL A 116 -0.74 -6.04 -3.66
C VAL A 116 -1.61 -7.29 -3.64
N PHE A 117 -2.29 -7.62 -4.74
CA PHE A 117 -3.13 -8.81 -4.80
C PHE A 117 -2.33 -10.13 -4.74
N ALA A 118 -1.11 -10.15 -5.27
CA ALA A 118 -0.22 -11.30 -5.15
C ALA A 118 0.18 -11.57 -3.69
N SER A 119 0.55 -10.52 -2.94
CA SER A 119 0.88 -10.66 -1.51
C SER A 119 -0.33 -11.06 -0.66
N LEU A 120 -1.52 -10.50 -0.96
CA LEU A 120 -2.76 -10.87 -0.28
C LEU A 120 -3.15 -12.33 -0.57
N ARG A 121 -2.91 -12.82 -1.78
CA ARG A 121 -3.14 -14.22 -2.14
C ARG A 121 -2.17 -15.14 -1.42
N TRP A 122 -0.90 -14.76 -1.32
CA TRP A 122 0.06 -15.48 -0.50
C TRP A 122 -0.41 -15.60 0.95
N LEU A 123 -0.92 -14.50 1.53
CA LEU A 123 -1.49 -14.52 2.88
C LEU A 123 -2.72 -15.46 2.97
N GLU A 124 -3.58 -15.46 1.95
CA GLU A 124 -4.75 -16.36 1.91
C GLU A 124 -4.36 -17.84 1.87
N GLU A 125 -3.25 -18.17 1.20
CA GLU A 125 -2.74 -19.53 1.03
C GLU A 125 -1.90 -20.00 2.23
N HIS A 126 -1.09 -19.14 2.83
CA HIS A 126 -0.09 -19.50 3.84
C HIS A 126 -0.38 -18.90 5.23
N GLY A 127 -1.19 -17.87 5.34
CA GLY A 127 -1.35 -17.11 6.58
C GLY A 127 -1.81 -17.96 7.77
N ALA A 128 -2.62 -18.98 7.55
CA ALA A 128 -3.08 -19.87 8.62
C ALA A 128 -1.91 -20.63 9.29
N GLU A 129 -0.90 -21.04 8.53
CA GLU A 129 0.30 -21.74 9.02
C GLU A 129 1.14 -20.79 9.89
N HIS A 130 1.11 -19.50 9.62
CA HIS A 130 1.75 -18.44 10.38
C HIS A 130 0.86 -17.85 11.48
N GLY A 131 -0.32 -18.45 11.76
CA GLY A 131 -1.23 -18.06 12.83
C GLY A 131 -2.01 -16.76 12.58
N PHE A 132 -2.35 -16.48 11.32
CA PHE A 132 -3.23 -15.41 10.91
C PHE A 132 -4.68 -15.88 10.88
N ASP A 133 -5.59 -15.12 11.48
CA ASP A 133 -7.04 -15.35 11.36
C ASP A 133 -7.56 -14.66 10.10
N LEU A 134 -7.70 -15.42 9.04
CA LEU A 134 -8.16 -14.94 7.74
C LEU A 134 -9.67 -14.65 7.69
N SER A 135 -10.41 -14.88 8.79
CA SER A 135 -11.81 -14.46 8.92
C SER A 135 -11.94 -13.00 9.42
N ARG A 136 -10.86 -12.43 9.94
CA ARG A 136 -10.79 -11.07 10.51
C ARG A 136 -9.60 -10.32 9.93
N VAL A 137 -9.74 -9.79 8.72
CA VAL A 137 -8.66 -9.11 7.99
C VAL A 137 -8.94 -7.61 7.92
N LEU A 138 -8.12 -6.81 8.59
CA LEU A 138 -8.03 -5.36 8.42
C LEU A 138 -6.98 -5.06 7.36
N LEU A 139 -7.36 -4.35 6.30
CA LEU A 139 -6.43 -3.77 5.34
C LEU A 139 -6.12 -2.32 5.74
N THR A 140 -4.85 -1.97 5.81
CA THR A 140 -4.43 -0.60 6.15
C THR A 140 -3.28 -0.12 5.28
N GLY A 141 -3.05 1.18 5.28
CA GLY A 141 -1.91 1.81 4.65
C GLY A 141 -1.90 3.31 4.84
N ASP A 142 -0.74 3.92 4.65
CA ASP A 142 -0.55 5.36 4.75
C ASP A 142 -0.25 6.00 3.39
N SER A 143 -0.69 7.23 3.16
CA SER A 143 -0.37 8.01 1.95
C SER A 143 -0.65 7.23 0.64
N ALA A 144 0.36 6.92 -0.16
CA ALA A 144 0.26 6.08 -1.37
C ALA A 144 -0.18 4.64 -1.03
N GLY A 145 0.25 4.09 0.12
CA GLY A 145 -0.21 2.80 0.61
C GLY A 145 -1.69 2.83 1.02
N GLY A 146 -2.15 3.92 1.63
CA GLY A 146 -3.56 4.14 1.91
C GLY A 146 -4.42 4.21 0.64
N HIS A 147 -3.89 4.81 -0.44
CA HIS A 147 -4.51 4.77 -1.76
C HIS A 147 -4.63 3.31 -2.28
N LEU A 148 -3.52 2.57 -2.26
CA LEU A 148 -3.51 1.17 -2.72
C LEU A 148 -4.43 0.27 -1.89
N ALA A 149 -4.50 0.48 -0.57
CA ALA A 149 -5.41 -0.24 0.32
C ALA A 149 -6.89 0.06 -0.03
N GLY A 150 -7.24 1.33 -0.20
CA GLY A 150 -8.59 1.74 -0.61
C GLY A 150 -8.98 1.17 -1.97
N LEU A 151 -8.08 1.28 -2.95
CA LEU A 151 -8.30 0.76 -4.29
C LEU A 151 -8.43 -0.78 -4.29
N ALA A 152 -7.61 -1.49 -3.52
CA ALA A 152 -7.72 -2.94 -3.35
C ALA A 152 -9.07 -3.36 -2.75
N ALA A 153 -9.58 -2.60 -1.77
CA ALA A 153 -10.90 -2.86 -1.21
C ALA A 153 -12.03 -2.65 -2.25
N CYS A 154 -11.92 -1.63 -3.13
CA CYS A 154 -12.85 -1.40 -4.24
C CYS A 154 -12.77 -2.55 -5.27
N ILE A 155 -11.56 -2.93 -5.68
CA ILE A 155 -11.33 -4.01 -6.64
C ILE A 155 -11.89 -5.33 -6.12
N GLN A 156 -11.72 -5.63 -4.83
CA GLN A 156 -12.27 -6.83 -4.18
C GLN A 156 -13.79 -6.94 -4.38
N LYS A 157 -14.51 -5.85 -4.49
CA LYS A 157 -15.98 -5.79 -4.61
C LYS A 157 -16.49 -5.63 -6.04
N SER A 158 -15.63 -5.32 -7.01
CA SER A 158 -16.04 -4.96 -8.37
C SER A 158 -15.45 -5.87 -9.44
N PRO A 159 -16.24 -6.77 -10.06
CA PRO A 159 -15.76 -7.58 -11.17
C PRO A 159 -15.20 -6.76 -12.34
N ALA A 160 -15.75 -5.58 -12.59
CA ALA A 160 -15.25 -4.68 -13.62
C ALA A 160 -13.83 -4.18 -13.31
N LEU A 161 -13.57 -3.78 -12.05
CA LEU A 161 -12.23 -3.37 -11.62
C LEU A 161 -11.26 -4.57 -11.59
N GLN A 162 -11.71 -5.75 -11.19
CA GLN A 162 -10.89 -6.98 -11.25
C GLN A 162 -10.38 -7.26 -12.66
N ALA A 163 -11.28 -7.22 -13.64
CA ALA A 163 -10.93 -7.38 -15.05
C ALA A 163 -10.00 -6.26 -15.53
N LEU A 164 -10.28 -5.02 -15.14
CA LEU A 164 -9.50 -3.84 -15.53
C LEU A 164 -8.05 -3.89 -15.01
N TYR A 165 -7.85 -4.31 -13.76
CA TYR A 165 -6.52 -4.44 -13.15
C TYR A 165 -5.86 -5.80 -13.42
N GLY A 166 -6.59 -6.76 -13.96
CA GLY A 166 -6.09 -8.11 -14.25
C GLY A 166 -5.79 -8.92 -13.00
N VAL A 167 -6.64 -8.80 -11.97
CA VAL A 167 -6.50 -9.52 -10.70
C VAL A 167 -7.75 -10.34 -10.39
N GLN A 168 -7.59 -11.35 -9.55
CA GLN A 168 -8.71 -12.14 -9.04
C GLN A 168 -9.03 -11.72 -7.60
N PRO A 169 -10.31 -11.69 -7.19
CA PRO A 169 -10.68 -11.40 -5.82
C PRO A 169 -10.17 -12.49 -4.87
N LEU A 170 -10.02 -12.11 -3.60
CA LEU A 170 -9.78 -13.05 -2.50
C LEU A 170 -11.08 -13.78 -2.16
N LYS A 171 -10.97 -14.99 -1.64
CA LYS A 171 -12.15 -15.83 -1.26
C LYS A 171 -13.01 -15.15 -0.18
N ARG A 172 -12.39 -14.49 0.79
CA ARG A 172 -13.10 -13.87 1.94
C ARG A 172 -13.11 -12.34 1.92
N GLY A 173 -12.11 -11.70 1.31
CA GLY A 173 -11.96 -10.25 1.30
C GLY A 173 -11.59 -9.67 2.68
N PHE A 174 -11.96 -8.41 2.91
CA PHE A 174 -11.58 -7.65 4.10
C PHE A 174 -12.78 -7.41 5.02
N THR A 175 -12.55 -7.42 6.35
CA THR A 175 -13.56 -7.13 7.37
C THR A 175 -13.55 -5.69 7.84
N ALA A 176 -12.43 -4.98 7.64
CA ALA A 176 -12.29 -3.57 7.91
C ALA A 176 -11.23 -2.94 6.99
N LEU A 177 -11.29 -1.62 6.84
CA LEU A 177 -10.34 -0.81 6.08
C LEU A 177 -9.90 0.38 6.95
N ALA A 178 -8.60 0.66 7.03
CA ALA A 178 -8.08 1.85 7.68
C ALA A 178 -7.14 2.61 6.75
N ILE A 179 -7.43 3.89 6.49
CA ILE A 179 -6.63 4.73 5.60
C ILE A 179 -6.02 5.88 6.40
N ALA A 180 -4.71 5.88 6.56
CA ALA A 180 -3.97 6.92 7.26
C ALA A 180 -3.40 7.92 6.25
N HIS A 181 -3.97 9.14 6.20
CA HIS A 181 -3.54 10.19 5.27
C HIS A 181 -3.45 9.73 3.79
N GLY A 182 -4.32 8.81 3.39
CA GLY A 182 -4.33 8.22 2.05
C GLY A 182 -4.60 9.25 0.96
N VAL A 183 -4.02 9.02 -0.20
CA VAL A 183 -4.31 9.82 -1.41
C VAL A 183 -5.63 9.33 -2.00
N CYS A 184 -6.75 9.95 -1.64
CA CYS A 184 -8.07 9.55 -2.11
C CYS A 184 -8.34 10.00 -3.55
N ASP A 185 -7.78 11.13 -3.97
CA ASP A 185 -7.81 11.64 -5.35
C ASP A 185 -6.40 11.65 -5.97
N VAL A 186 -6.11 10.65 -6.81
CA VAL A 186 -4.82 10.55 -7.48
C VAL A 186 -4.68 11.52 -8.65
N TYR A 187 -5.78 12.07 -9.17
CA TYR A 187 -5.76 12.97 -10.33
C TYR A 187 -5.30 14.37 -9.96
N ARG A 188 -5.49 14.77 -8.71
CA ARG A 188 -5.07 16.07 -8.15
C ARG A 188 -3.86 15.96 -7.22
N PHE A 189 -3.25 14.77 -7.15
CA PHE A 189 -2.11 14.60 -6.27
C PHE A 189 -0.96 15.52 -6.70
N ALA A 190 -0.57 16.42 -5.80
CA ALA A 190 0.60 17.28 -5.91
C ALA A 190 1.16 17.56 -4.51
N PHE A 191 2.48 17.49 -4.36
CA PHE A 191 3.16 17.75 -3.09
C PHE A 191 4.09 18.98 -3.15
N LEU A 192 4.15 19.65 -4.30
CA LEU A 192 4.84 20.93 -4.47
C LEU A 192 3.80 22.06 -4.55
N ARG A 193 4.18 23.22 -4.04
CA ARG A 193 3.33 24.40 -4.13
C ARG A 193 3.35 25.02 -5.54
N PRO A 194 2.33 25.83 -5.92
CA PRO A 194 2.35 26.57 -7.17
C PRO A 194 3.67 27.33 -7.38
N PRO A 195 4.15 27.45 -8.63
CA PRO A 195 3.51 27.06 -9.90
C PRO A 195 3.80 25.62 -10.32
N PHE A 196 4.46 24.80 -9.50
CA PHE A 196 4.96 23.46 -9.88
C PHE A 196 3.95 22.33 -9.66
N ASP A 197 2.89 22.58 -8.88
CA ASP A 197 1.86 21.60 -8.51
C ASP A 197 1.22 20.91 -9.73
N GLN A 198 0.82 21.67 -10.73
CA GLN A 198 0.20 21.13 -11.96
C GLN A 198 1.19 20.30 -12.80
N ALA A 199 2.46 20.71 -12.85
CA ALA A 199 3.48 19.97 -13.60
C ALA A 199 3.79 18.64 -12.89
N VAL A 200 3.84 18.65 -11.56
CA VAL A 200 4.01 17.46 -10.74
C VAL A 200 2.83 16.52 -10.90
N SER A 201 1.60 17.01 -10.76
CA SER A 201 0.40 16.22 -10.95
C SER A 201 0.37 15.54 -12.32
N ARG A 202 0.65 16.29 -13.40
CA ARG A 202 0.71 15.73 -14.76
C ARG A 202 1.79 14.65 -14.92
N GLU A 203 2.94 14.82 -14.27
CA GLU A 203 4.00 13.80 -14.35
C GLU A 203 3.63 12.54 -13.58
N TYR A 204 2.98 12.67 -12.43
CA TYR A 204 2.40 11.50 -11.73
C TYR A 204 1.35 10.78 -12.55
N GLN A 205 0.45 11.50 -13.25
CA GLN A 205 -0.51 10.87 -14.15
C GLN A 205 0.18 10.01 -15.22
N LYS A 206 1.31 10.49 -15.77
CA LYS A 206 2.09 9.72 -16.74
C LYS A 206 2.78 8.51 -16.12
N LEU A 207 3.26 8.63 -14.90
CA LEU A 207 3.91 7.53 -14.18
C LEU A 207 2.88 6.44 -13.81
N LEU A 208 1.71 6.85 -13.34
CA LEU A 208 0.64 5.93 -12.91
C LEU A 208 -0.08 5.26 -14.08
N PHE A 209 -0.28 5.95 -15.20
CA PHE A 209 -1.17 5.52 -16.29
C PHE A 209 -0.50 5.42 -17.65
N GLY A 210 0.79 5.74 -17.74
CA GLY A 210 1.56 5.76 -18.99
C GLY A 210 1.55 7.12 -19.70
N PRO A 211 2.39 7.28 -20.76
CA PRO A 211 2.58 8.56 -21.44
C PRO A 211 1.30 9.20 -21.99
N ARG A 212 0.36 8.39 -22.44
CA ARG A 212 -0.98 8.79 -22.92
C ARG A 212 -2.04 8.60 -21.84
N TRP A 213 -1.74 9.02 -20.63
CA TRP A 213 -2.51 8.76 -19.41
C TRP A 213 -4.03 9.01 -19.53
N LYS A 214 -4.46 10.05 -20.26
CA LYS A 214 -5.89 10.33 -20.49
C LYS A 214 -6.61 9.26 -21.32
N LEU A 215 -5.86 8.47 -22.08
CA LEU A 215 -6.37 7.37 -22.89
C LEU A 215 -6.19 6.01 -22.20
N SER A 216 -5.59 5.99 -21.02
CA SER A 216 -5.44 4.76 -20.24
C SER A 216 -6.80 4.25 -19.79
N PRO A 217 -7.08 2.95 -19.93
CA PRO A 217 -8.33 2.37 -19.41
C PRO A 217 -8.42 2.47 -17.87
N LEU A 218 -7.30 2.67 -17.17
CA LEU A 218 -7.28 2.89 -15.73
C LEU A 218 -7.71 4.30 -15.33
N TYR A 219 -7.60 5.26 -16.26
CA TYR A 219 -7.95 6.65 -15.99
C TYR A 219 -9.47 6.77 -15.74
N GLY A 220 -9.85 7.40 -14.63
CA GLY A 220 -11.24 7.41 -14.15
C GLY A 220 -11.63 6.26 -13.22
N HIS A 221 -10.72 5.27 -13.01
CA HIS A 221 -10.96 4.09 -12.19
C HIS A 221 -9.82 3.82 -11.18
N ALA A 222 -9.14 4.85 -10.76
CA ALA A 222 -7.97 4.75 -9.89
C ALA A 222 -8.12 5.48 -8.55
N SER A 223 -8.93 6.52 -8.46
CA SER A 223 -9.19 7.25 -7.22
C SER A 223 -10.18 6.50 -6.34
N PHE A 224 -9.88 6.43 -5.04
CA PHE A 224 -10.77 5.79 -4.07
C PHE A 224 -12.13 6.48 -4.01
N GLU A 225 -12.16 7.82 -4.01
CA GLU A 225 -13.39 8.60 -3.94
C GLU A 225 -14.34 8.37 -5.13
N ASP A 226 -13.80 8.05 -6.32
CA ASP A 226 -14.58 7.79 -7.52
C ASP A 226 -15.03 6.33 -7.62
N THR A 227 -14.24 5.40 -7.07
CA THR A 227 -14.47 3.96 -7.20
C THR A 227 -15.25 3.35 -6.03
N ALA A 228 -15.20 3.95 -4.84
CA ALA A 228 -15.83 3.43 -3.63
C ALA A 228 -17.36 3.52 -3.58
N PRO A 229 -18.03 4.55 -4.15
CA PRO A 229 -19.47 4.71 -4.02
C PRO A 229 -20.25 3.50 -4.53
N GLY A 230 -21.20 3.03 -3.72
CA GLY A 230 -22.09 1.93 -4.07
C GLY A 230 -21.51 0.52 -3.97
N LEU A 231 -20.23 0.33 -3.64
CA LEU A 231 -19.59 -0.99 -3.60
C LEU A 231 -19.84 -1.79 -2.31
N GLY A 232 -20.49 -1.22 -1.29
CA GLY A 232 -20.69 -1.92 -0.02
C GLY A 232 -19.36 -2.34 0.62
N LEU A 233 -18.43 -1.39 0.72
CA LEU A 233 -17.13 -1.60 1.34
C LEU A 233 -17.26 -1.96 2.82
N PRO A 234 -16.24 -2.64 3.42
CA PRO A 234 -16.22 -2.86 4.85
C PRO A 234 -16.15 -1.54 5.63
N PRO A 235 -16.41 -1.55 6.96
CA PRO A 235 -16.24 -0.36 7.81
C PRO A 235 -14.89 0.31 7.56
N LEU A 236 -14.92 1.63 7.36
CA LEU A 236 -13.75 2.44 7.04
C LEU A 236 -13.39 3.36 8.22
N LEU A 237 -12.16 3.29 8.69
CA LEU A 237 -11.52 4.29 9.54
C LEU A 237 -10.61 5.16 8.67
N GLY A 238 -10.98 6.42 8.48
CA GLY A 238 -10.15 7.41 7.82
C GLY A 238 -9.45 8.29 8.84
N ILE A 239 -8.12 8.42 8.75
CA ILE A 239 -7.34 9.36 9.54
C ILE A 239 -6.72 10.37 8.58
N ALA A 240 -7.18 11.61 8.64
CA ALA A 240 -6.64 12.71 7.86
C ALA A 240 -6.14 13.83 8.78
N ARG A 241 -5.08 14.51 8.36
CA ARG A 241 -4.66 15.75 9.04
C ARG A 241 -5.65 16.85 8.64
N ALA A 242 -6.13 17.62 9.62
CA ALA A 242 -6.87 18.83 9.33
C ALA A 242 -6.02 19.77 8.44
N PRO A 243 -6.60 20.43 7.44
CA PRO A 243 -5.88 21.47 6.71
C PRO A 243 -5.42 22.54 7.69
N ALA A 244 -4.13 22.91 7.58
CA ALA A 244 -3.52 23.98 8.36
C ALA A 244 -3.98 25.34 7.86
#